data_a8afcb1d5d857c1e55e5ecd46566ffbe
#
_entry.id   a8afcb1d5d857c1e55e5ecd46566ffbe
#
_cell.length_a   1.000
_cell.length_b   1.000
_cell.length_c   1.000
_cell.angle_alpha   90.00
_cell.angle_beta   90.00
_cell.angle_gamma   90.00
#
_symmetry.space_group_name_H-M   'P 1'
#
loop_
_entity.id
_entity.type
_entity.pdbx_description
1 polymer ?
#
loop_
_entity_poly.entity_id
_entity_poly.type
_entity_poly.pdbx_seq_one_letter_code
_entity_poly.pdbx_strand_id
1 'polypeptide(L)'
;MDKDFPIAPEAIGNYVTYKKIGNYVYTSGHVPITEQKKYVGKIPNEISIDEAYKAAELCAELTIATIEKNGSIENLQPVNVIGFVNADEGFGDHAKVLNGFTDKLSEYFSEKSTRSAVGVASLPLNVCVEVQCVFFDE
;
A
#
# COMPACT_ATOMS: atom_id res chain seq x y z
N MET A 1 -7.24 5.43 16.79
CA MET A 1 -7.77 4.76 15.61
C MET A 1 -8.99 3.92 15.94
N ASP A 2 -9.87 3.75 14.99
CA ASP A 2 -11.04 2.89 15.13
C ASP A 2 -10.57 1.45 15.45
N LYS A 3 -11.33 0.76 16.31
CA LYS A 3 -11.05 -0.63 16.68
C LYS A 3 -11.09 -1.59 15.48
N ASP A 4 -11.78 -1.20 14.39
CA ASP A 4 -11.84 -2.00 13.16
C ASP A 4 -10.70 -1.69 12.19
N PHE A 5 -9.83 -0.75 12.54
CA PHE A 5 -8.67 -0.43 11.73
C PHE A 5 -7.68 -1.60 11.76
N PRO A 6 -7.09 -1.95 10.62
CA PRO A 6 -6.21 -3.12 10.57
C PRO A 6 -4.97 -2.95 11.45
N ILE A 7 -4.51 -4.06 12.00
CA ILE A 7 -3.31 -4.11 12.83
C ILE A 7 -2.09 -4.03 11.92
N ALA A 8 -1.10 -3.20 12.30
CA ALA A 8 0.13 -3.06 11.55
C ALA A 8 0.82 -4.42 11.38
N PRO A 9 1.25 -4.77 10.16
CA PRO A 9 1.93 -6.04 9.93
C PRO A 9 3.33 -6.03 10.55
N GLU A 10 3.83 -7.22 10.85
CA GLU A 10 5.23 -7.41 11.26
C GLU A 10 6.07 -7.78 10.04
N ALA A 11 7.37 -7.49 10.11
CA ALA A 11 8.31 -7.90 9.08
C ALA A 11 8.40 -9.43 9.05
N ILE A 12 8.26 -10.00 7.85
CA ILE A 12 8.35 -11.46 7.66
C ILE A 12 9.72 -11.89 7.13
N GLY A 13 10.71 -11.05 7.26
CA GLY A 13 12.06 -11.30 6.80
C GLY A 13 13.06 -10.42 7.54
N ASN A 14 14.26 -10.35 7.03
CA ASN A 14 15.33 -9.56 7.64
C ASN A 14 15.25 -8.11 7.16
N TYR A 15 14.22 -7.39 7.62
CA TYR A 15 14.00 -5.97 7.30
C TYR A 15 13.08 -5.36 8.35
N VAL A 16 12.89 -4.04 8.28
CA VAL A 16 11.92 -3.31 9.10
C VAL A 16 10.79 -2.77 8.22
N THR A 17 9.63 -2.60 8.81
CA THR A 17 8.46 -2.09 8.07
C THR A 17 8.44 -0.57 7.99
N TYR A 18 9.16 0.10 8.87
CA TYR A 18 9.19 1.55 9.01
C TYR A 18 10.62 2.00 9.31
N LYS A 19 11.06 3.06 8.63
CA LYS A 19 12.36 3.67 8.91
C LYS A 19 12.31 5.16 8.69
N LYS A 20 12.72 5.92 9.71
CA LYS A 20 12.82 7.38 9.61
C LYS A 20 14.29 7.78 9.52
N ILE A 21 14.63 8.54 8.48
CA ILE A 21 15.96 9.11 8.27
C ILE A 21 15.77 10.61 8.06
N GLY A 22 16.32 11.42 8.99
CA GLY A 22 16.04 12.86 8.97
C GLY A 22 14.53 13.08 9.07
N ASN A 23 13.97 13.81 8.13
CA ASN A 23 12.53 14.07 8.07
C ASN A 23 11.79 13.12 7.12
N TYR A 24 12.48 12.16 6.51
CA TYR A 24 11.86 11.19 5.60
C TYR A 24 11.48 9.91 6.33
N VAL A 25 10.29 9.44 6.03
CA VAL A 25 9.76 8.17 6.55
C VAL A 25 9.58 7.21 5.38
N TYR A 26 10.21 6.06 5.48
CA TYR A 26 10.15 5.00 4.48
C TYR A 26 9.34 3.84 5.05
N THR A 27 8.41 3.33 4.25
CA THR A 27 7.75 2.07 4.61
C THR A 27 8.21 0.97 3.65
N SER A 28 8.23 -0.25 4.14
CA SER A 28 8.38 -1.42 3.27
C SER A 28 7.12 -1.59 2.43
N GLY A 29 7.18 -2.44 1.42
CA GLY A 29 6.00 -2.80 0.65
C GLY A 29 4.96 -3.45 1.55
N HIS A 30 3.72 -2.96 1.48
CA HIS A 30 2.59 -3.52 2.22
C HIS A 30 1.73 -4.34 1.27
N VAL A 31 1.32 -5.51 1.72
CA VAL A 31 0.50 -6.45 0.95
C VAL A 31 -0.91 -6.52 1.55
N PRO A 32 -1.94 -6.80 0.74
CA PRO A 32 -3.33 -6.73 1.19
C PRO A 32 -3.77 -8.02 1.90
N ILE A 33 -3.15 -8.29 3.04
CA ILE A 33 -3.44 -9.47 3.87
C ILE A 33 -3.62 -9.04 5.31
N THR A 34 -4.73 -9.50 5.91
CA THR A 34 -4.97 -9.41 7.35
C THR A 34 -5.42 -10.80 7.82
N GLU A 35 -5.72 -10.95 9.11
CA GLU A 35 -6.31 -12.20 9.62
C GLU A 35 -7.66 -12.48 8.98
N GLN A 36 -8.42 -11.44 8.59
CA GLN A 36 -9.77 -11.57 8.07
C GLN A 36 -9.86 -11.54 6.55
N LYS A 37 -8.88 -10.95 5.88
CA LYS A 37 -8.94 -10.70 4.43
C LYS A 37 -7.64 -11.04 3.74
N LYS A 38 -7.75 -11.52 2.51
CA LYS A 38 -6.61 -11.85 1.67
C LYS A 38 -7.01 -11.63 0.21
N TYR A 39 -6.32 -10.72 -0.45
CA TYR A 39 -6.59 -10.39 -1.86
C TYR A 39 -5.48 -10.98 -2.73
N VAL A 40 -5.76 -12.06 -3.41
CA VAL A 40 -4.77 -12.80 -4.19
C VAL A 40 -5.23 -12.98 -5.63
N GLY A 41 -4.27 -13.18 -6.52
CA GLY A 41 -4.52 -13.51 -7.91
C GLY A 41 -4.08 -12.44 -8.88
N LYS A 42 -4.05 -12.81 -10.15
CA LYS A 42 -3.71 -11.92 -11.24
C LYS A 42 -4.92 -11.13 -11.73
N ILE A 43 -4.70 -9.87 -12.02
CA ILE A 43 -5.72 -8.94 -12.47
C ILE A 43 -5.72 -8.89 -14.00
N PRO A 44 -6.83 -9.02 -14.71
CA PRO A 44 -8.21 -9.15 -14.21
C PRO A 44 -8.76 -10.57 -14.18
N ASN A 45 -7.99 -11.59 -14.59
CA ASN A 45 -8.54 -12.93 -14.78
C ASN A 45 -8.88 -13.66 -13.47
N GLU A 46 -8.07 -13.49 -12.44
CA GLU A 46 -8.28 -14.18 -11.16
C GLU A 46 -8.93 -13.27 -10.12
N ILE A 47 -8.74 -11.96 -10.23
CA ILE A 47 -9.36 -10.98 -9.34
C ILE A 47 -9.73 -9.74 -10.15
N SER A 48 -10.91 -9.17 -9.89
CA SER A 48 -11.40 -8.02 -10.64
C SER A 48 -10.64 -6.73 -10.28
N ILE A 49 -10.71 -5.73 -11.16
CA ILE A 49 -10.15 -4.41 -10.90
C ILE A 49 -10.78 -3.80 -9.64
N ASP A 50 -12.10 -3.95 -9.47
CA ASP A 50 -12.79 -3.41 -8.29
C ASP A 50 -12.29 -4.04 -6.99
N GLU A 51 -12.08 -5.35 -6.98
CA GLU A 51 -11.53 -6.03 -5.80
C GLU A 51 -10.07 -5.64 -5.58
N ALA A 52 -9.29 -5.47 -6.64
CA ALA A 52 -7.91 -5.03 -6.55
C ALA A 52 -7.80 -3.59 -6.03
N TYR A 53 -8.75 -2.72 -6.39
CA TYR A 53 -8.86 -1.37 -5.83
C TYR A 53 -9.04 -1.43 -4.31
N LYS A 54 -9.93 -2.30 -3.83
CA LYS A 54 -10.14 -2.52 -2.39
C LYS A 54 -8.89 -3.08 -1.72
N ALA A 55 -8.16 -3.95 -2.42
CA ALA A 55 -6.89 -4.47 -1.93
C ALA A 55 -5.87 -3.34 -1.74
N ALA A 56 -5.79 -2.41 -2.69
CA ALA A 56 -4.91 -1.26 -2.60
C ALA A 56 -5.34 -0.31 -1.46
N GLU A 57 -6.64 -0.15 -1.22
CA GLU A 57 -7.13 0.60 -0.06
C GLU A 57 -6.63 -0.04 1.25
N LEU A 58 -6.69 -1.35 1.34
CA LEU A 58 -6.19 -2.08 2.52
C LEU A 58 -4.69 -1.87 2.70
N CYS A 59 -3.92 -1.88 1.61
CA CYS A 59 -2.48 -1.59 1.67
C CYS A 59 -2.22 -0.20 2.29
N ALA A 60 -3.04 0.81 1.93
CA ALA A 60 -2.92 2.14 2.50
C ALA A 60 -3.24 2.16 3.99
N GLU A 61 -4.31 1.47 4.40
CA GLU A 61 -4.68 1.37 5.80
C GLU A 61 -3.58 0.68 6.62
N LEU A 62 -2.98 -0.39 6.09
CA LEU A 62 -1.88 -1.09 6.74
C LEU A 62 -0.62 -0.20 6.83
N THR A 63 -0.35 0.60 5.80
CA THR A 63 0.74 1.56 5.80
C THR A 63 0.56 2.60 6.91
N ILE A 64 -0.65 3.16 7.04
CA ILE A 64 -1.00 4.12 8.08
C ILE A 64 -0.86 3.47 9.47
N ALA A 65 -1.33 2.23 9.61
CA ALA A 65 -1.18 1.48 10.87
C ALA A 65 0.30 1.30 11.25
N THR A 66 1.15 0.99 10.27
CA THR A 66 2.61 0.87 10.49
C THR A 66 3.20 2.18 10.97
N ILE A 67 2.81 3.31 10.35
CA ILE A 67 3.29 4.63 10.76
C ILE A 67 2.85 4.95 12.19
N GLU A 68 1.58 4.71 12.51
CA GLU A 68 1.04 5.01 13.85
C GLU A 68 1.66 4.13 14.94
N LYS A 69 2.03 2.90 14.60
CA LYS A 69 2.72 2.01 15.53
C LYS A 69 4.12 2.52 15.88
N ASN A 70 4.80 3.19 14.96
CA ASN A 70 6.21 3.58 15.10
C ASN A 70 6.39 5.10 15.29
N GLY A 71 5.36 5.88 15.10
CA GLY A 71 5.40 7.34 15.18
C GLY A 71 4.01 7.92 15.10
N SER A 72 3.82 8.93 14.25
CA SER A 72 2.52 9.60 14.06
C SER A 72 2.36 10.03 12.61
N ILE A 73 1.14 9.97 12.09
CA ILE A 73 0.82 10.55 10.79
C ILE A 73 0.68 12.07 10.85
N GLU A 74 0.57 12.62 12.06
CA GLU A 74 0.47 14.07 12.25
C GLU A 74 1.73 14.74 11.68
N ASN A 75 1.55 15.79 10.88
CA ASN A 75 2.61 16.53 10.20
C ASN A 75 3.31 15.77 9.07
N LEU A 76 2.86 14.56 8.72
CA LEU A 76 3.39 13.86 7.55
C LEU A 76 2.67 14.29 6.29
N GLN A 77 3.41 14.25 5.17
CA GLN A 77 2.81 14.30 3.84
C GLN A 77 3.41 13.17 2.99
N PRO A 78 2.60 12.56 2.13
CA PRO A 78 3.13 11.54 1.23
C PRO A 78 3.99 12.20 0.15
N VAL A 79 5.12 11.57 -0.16
CA VAL A 79 6.09 12.09 -1.14
C VAL A 79 6.06 11.27 -2.41
N ASN A 80 6.17 9.94 -2.27
CA ASN A 80 6.23 9.05 -3.42
C ASN A 80 5.60 7.70 -3.11
N VAL A 81 4.79 7.22 -4.04
CA VAL A 81 4.11 5.92 -3.95
C VAL A 81 4.54 5.07 -5.12
N ILE A 82 4.95 3.85 -4.86
CA ILE A 82 5.22 2.86 -5.91
C ILE A 82 4.29 1.68 -5.67
N GLY A 83 3.43 1.42 -6.66
CA GLY A 83 2.51 0.28 -6.64
C GLY A 83 2.94 -0.79 -7.62
N PHE A 84 3.01 -2.03 -7.15
CA PHE A 84 3.32 -3.21 -7.95
C PHE A 84 2.04 -4.00 -8.14
N VAL A 85 1.63 -4.16 -9.39
CA VAL A 85 0.35 -4.79 -9.74
C VAL A 85 0.62 -6.16 -10.35
N ASN A 86 0.06 -7.20 -9.75
CA ASN A 86 0.16 -8.57 -10.25
C ASN A 86 -0.80 -8.72 -11.43
N ALA A 87 -0.33 -8.32 -12.59
CA ALA A 87 -1.17 -8.14 -13.78
C ALA A 87 -1.01 -9.28 -14.77
N ASP A 88 -2.13 -9.64 -15.40
CA ASP A 88 -2.08 -10.51 -16.57
C ASP A 88 -1.36 -9.82 -17.71
N GLU A 89 -0.79 -10.59 -18.62
CA GLU A 89 -0.16 -10.07 -19.82
C GLU A 89 -1.17 -9.22 -20.60
N GLY A 90 -0.75 -8.02 -20.98
CA GLY A 90 -1.61 -7.10 -21.74
C GLY A 90 -2.53 -6.22 -20.88
N PHE A 91 -2.57 -6.42 -19.56
CA PHE A 91 -3.33 -5.54 -18.68
C PHE A 91 -2.75 -4.12 -18.72
N GLY A 92 -3.62 -3.11 -18.76
CA GLY A 92 -3.19 -1.72 -18.89
C GLY A 92 -3.81 -0.76 -17.88
N ASP A 93 -4.63 -1.24 -16.96
CA ASP A 93 -5.35 -0.39 -16.00
C ASP A 93 -4.72 -0.36 -14.60
N HIS A 94 -3.39 -0.38 -14.55
CA HIS A 94 -2.62 -0.34 -13.29
C HIS A 94 -3.00 0.87 -12.44
N ALA A 95 -3.19 2.04 -13.08
CA ALA A 95 -3.55 3.27 -12.39
C ALA A 95 -4.89 3.14 -11.64
N LYS A 96 -5.86 2.43 -12.23
CA LYS A 96 -7.17 2.22 -11.59
C LYS A 96 -7.04 1.43 -10.30
N VAL A 97 -6.15 0.45 -10.28
CA VAL A 97 -5.88 -0.35 -9.08
C VAL A 97 -5.21 0.52 -8.02
N LEU A 98 -4.14 1.23 -8.38
CA LEU A 98 -3.37 2.03 -7.43
C LEU A 98 -4.17 3.24 -6.91
N ASN A 99 -5.19 3.68 -7.62
CA ASN A 99 -6.09 4.72 -7.13
C ASN A 99 -6.68 4.34 -5.77
N GLY A 100 -6.90 3.06 -5.49
CA GLY A 100 -7.38 2.61 -4.18
C GLY A 100 -6.46 3.06 -3.05
N PHE A 101 -5.15 2.96 -3.25
CA PHE A 101 -4.16 3.39 -2.28
C PHE A 101 -4.14 4.92 -2.14
N THR A 102 -4.01 5.63 -3.25
CA THR A 102 -3.88 7.10 -3.21
C THR A 102 -5.18 7.80 -2.81
N ASP A 103 -6.34 7.25 -3.17
CA ASP A 103 -7.63 7.77 -2.70
C ASP A 103 -7.74 7.63 -1.18
N LYS A 104 -7.31 6.46 -0.64
CA LYS A 104 -7.32 6.24 0.81
C LYS A 104 -6.36 7.19 1.52
N LEU A 105 -5.16 7.43 0.97
CA LEU A 105 -4.23 8.41 1.54
C LEU A 105 -4.86 9.80 1.62
N SER A 106 -5.67 10.17 0.65
CA SER A 106 -6.32 11.49 0.62
C SER A 106 -7.32 11.71 1.74
N GLU A 107 -7.75 10.65 2.42
CA GLU A 107 -8.61 10.76 3.61
C GLU A 107 -7.82 11.17 4.85
N TYR A 108 -6.50 11.01 4.83
CA TYR A 108 -5.61 11.26 5.98
C TYR A 108 -4.62 12.38 5.74
N PHE A 109 -4.27 12.67 4.51
CA PHE A 109 -3.25 13.65 4.15
C PHE A 109 -3.81 14.65 3.14
N SER A 110 -3.50 15.93 3.33
CA SER A 110 -3.97 17.00 2.44
C SER A 110 -3.16 17.10 1.15
N GLU A 111 -1.89 16.67 1.20
CA GLU A 111 -0.99 16.76 0.04
C GLU A 111 -1.02 15.47 -0.78
N LYS A 112 -0.81 15.60 -2.09
CA LYS A 112 -0.70 14.46 -2.99
C LYS A 112 0.75 14.09 -3.22
N SER A 113 0.99 12.82 -3.51
CA SER A 113 2.33 12.29 -3.82
C SER A 113 2.57 12.21 -5.32
N THR A 114 3.83 12.05 -5.70
CA THR A 114 4.15 11.44 -6.99
C THR A 114 3.89 9.94 -6.88
N ARG A 115 3.73 9.25 -8.02
CA ARG A 115 3.52 7.80 -7.99
C ARG A 115 3.92 7.12 -9.28
N SER A 116 4.20 5.83 -9.19
CA SER A 116 4.32 4.92 -10.33
C SER A 116 3.49 3.67 -10.04
N ALA A 117 2.76 3.20 -11.05
CA ALA A 117 2.00 1.96 -10.98
C ALA A 117 2.52 1.05 -12.09
N VAL A 118 3.13 -0.05 -11.73
CA VAL A 118 3.79 -0.95 -12.69
C VAL A 118 3.27 -2.37 -12.55
N GLY A 119 3.21 -3.07 -13.68
CA GLY A 119 2.88 -4.49 -13.69
C GLY A 119 4.10 -5.33 -13.40
N VAL A 120 3.91 -6.41 -12.66
CA VAL A 120 4.98 -7.35 -12.32
C VAL A 120 4.57 -8.77 -12.70
N ALA A 121 5.56 -9.63 -12.90
CA ALA A 121 5.34 -11.03 -13.27
C ALA A 121 4.73 -11.83 -12.13
N SER A 122 5.05 -11.50 -10.87
CA SER A 122 4.53 -12.17 -9.69
C SER A 122 4.75 -11.29 -8.46
N LEU A 123 4.00 -11.58 -7.40
CA LEU A 123 4.18 -10.96 -6.09
C LEU A 123 4.23 -12.03 -5.00
N PRO A 124 4.86 -11.73 -3.86
CA PRO A 124 4.87 -12.66 -2.74
C PRO A 124 3.47 -13.12 -2.35
N LEU A 125 3.31 -14.38 -2.02
CA LEU A 125 2.03 -14.98 -1.61
C LEU A 125 0.92 -14.84 -2.66
N ASN A 126 1.29 -14.54 -3.90
CA ASN A 126 0.38 -14.32 -5.01
C ASN A 126 -0.63 -13.18 -4.75
N VAL A 127 -0.27 -12.21 -3.92
CA VAL A 127 -1.15 -11.05 -3.71
C VAL A 127 -1.34 -10.28 -5.02
N CYS A 128 -2.46 -9.57 -5.14
CA CYS A 128 -2.77 -8.85 -6.38
C CYS A 128 -2.05 -7.51 -6.50
N VAL A 129 -1.64 -6.92 -5.39
CA VAL A 129 -0.97 -5.62 -5.37
C VAL A 129 -0.06 -5.53 -4.15
N GLU A 130 1.03 -4.78 -4.29
CA GLU A 130 1.93 -4.44 -3.18
C GLU A 130 2.33 -2.99 -3.35
N VAL A 131 2.36 -2.22 -2.26
CA VAL A 131 2.60 -0.78 -2.34
C VAL A 131 3.60 -0.33 -1.29
N GLN A 132 4.57 0.47 -1.71
CA GLN A 132 5.50 1.14 -0.79
C GLN A 132 5.36 2.65 -0.91
N CYS A 133 5.68 3.37 0.15
CA CYS A 133 5.47 4.80 0.20
C CYS A 133 6.58 5.49 0.98
N VAL A 134 6.91 6.71 0.55
CA VAL A 134 7.82 7.61 1.25
C VAL A 134 7.03 8.83 1.70
N PHE A 135 7.23 9.23 2.95
CA PHE A 135 6.58 10.41 3.55
C PHE A 135 7.65 11.40 4.01
N PHE A 136 7.22 12.62 4.23
CA PHE A 136 8.08 13.68 4.77
C PHE A 136 7.40 14.27 6.01
N ASP A 137 8.16 14.39 7.09
CA ASP A 137 7.69 14.96 8.36
C ASP A 137 8.05 16.44 8.38
N GLU A 138 7.05 17.29 8.32
CA GLU A 138 7.22 18.74 8.28
C GLU A 138 7.64 19.35 9.61
#